data_1d4cdd594c1ae3a4ca605bb8013582df
#
_entry.id   1d4cdd594c1ae3a4ca605bb8013582df
#
_cell.length_a   1.000
_cell.length_b   1.000
_cell.length_c   1.000
_cell.angle_alpha   90.00
_cell.angle_beta   90.00
_cell.angle_gamma   90.00
#
_symmetry.space_group_name_H-M   'P 1'
#
loop_
_entity.id
_entity.type
_entity.pdbx_description
1 polymer ?
#
loop_
_entity_poly.entity_id
_entity_poly.type
_entity_poly.pdbx_seq_one_letter_code
_entity_poly.pdbx_strand_id
1 'polypeptide(L)'
;MDRREFHKLLGLGAAAGLSLPSLLRGQPHSSDAYHLPRFGNVHLMHMTDVHAQLLPVHYREPSVNIGVHSARNQPPHLVGEALLDHFDIAPGSQAAHALSHLDYVAAAEQYGRAGGFAHIATLAKRLRADRPGALLLDGGDLWQGSATALWTQGQDMVDASKLLGVDVMTGHWEFTLGTDRVMEIVDQDLDGHIDFLAHNVKDMDFGDPVFASHTLKEVNGVPVAIIGQAFPYTPIANPSHFTAGWTFGIRERELQEKVDEVRAAGAQVVVLLSHNGADTDIKLASRVTGLDAILGGHTHDAIPRALEIKNAGGMTLVTNAGSNGKFLGVLDFDVRDGRIRDWSYRLLPVFAELLPPDPAMNDLIARIRAPFAERLAEPLAMTDDLLYRRGNFNGSVDQLICEALMDELDAPIALSPGFRWGTTLLPGAAVTMEDLMAQVAITYPAVTLTEMSGEFLKRVLEDVADNLFHPDPYYQQGGDMVRSGGLRYSIAPLAQTGSRISELTLDGKPIDANKTYKVAGWASVQQVEGEPIWDVVARWLRAQGRVQGVRANQPEVMGLQNNLGIV
;
A
#
# COMPACT_ATOMS: atom_id res chain seq x y z
N MET A 1 -27.32 -27.26 5.19
CA MET A 1 -26.49 -27.52 4.00
C MET A 1 -25.06 -27.60 4.52
N ASP A 2 -24.36 -28.71 4.33
CA ASP A 2 -23.00 -28.82 4.84
C ASP A 2 -21.98 -28.22 3.84
N ARG A 3 -20.75 -28.03 4.32
CA ARG A 3 -19.65 -27.42 3.56
C ARG A 3 -19.34 -28.18 2.24
N ARG A 4 -19.56 -29.51 2.23
CA ARG A 4 -19.37 -30.36 1.05
C ARG A 4 -20.49 -30.19 0.02
N GLU A 5 -21.72 -29.95 0.45
CA GLU A 5 -22.85 -29.66 -0.44
C GLU A 5 -22.71 -28.25 -1.04
N PHE A 6 -22.21 -27.28 -0.27
CA PHE A 6 -21.93 -25.92 -0.76
C PHE A 6 -20.80 -25.91 -1.80
N HIS A 7 -19.70 -26.66 -1.58
CA HIS A 7 -18.63 -26.80 -2.58
C HIS A 7 -19.08 -27.59 -3.82
N LYS A 8 -20.01 -28.55 -3.68
CA LYS A 8 -20.63 -29.22 -4.83
C LYS A 8 -21.55 -28.31 -5.62
N LEU A 9 -22.29 -27.41 -4.94
CA LEU A 9 -23.12 -26.41 -5.59
C LEU A 9 -22.26 -25.31 -6.27
N LEU A 10 -21.12 -24.91 -5.69
CA LEU A 10 -20.14 -24.05 -6.35
C LEU A 10 -19.51 -24.72 -7.57
N GLY A 11 -19.15 -26.01 -7.46
CA GLY A 11 -18.65 -26.79 -8.59
C GLY A 11 -19.71 -27.03 -9.68
N LEU A 12 -20.97 -27.23 -9.30
CA LEU A 12 -22.11 -27.36 -10.22
C LEU A 12 -22.54 -26.00 -10.78
N GLY A 13 -22.40 -24.91 -10.01
CA GLY A 13 -22.60 -23.54 -10.47
C GLY A 13 -21.58 -23.13 -11.54
N ALA A 14 -20.33 -23.54 -11.39
CA ALA A 14 -19.30 -23.35 -12.41
C ALA A 14 -19.58 -24.20 -13.66
N ALA A 15 -20.10 -25.41 -13.50
CA ALA A 15 -20.50 -26.27 -14.61
C ALA A 15 -21.83 -25.83 -15.27
N ALA A 16 -22.70 -25.12 -14.53
CA ALA A 16 -23.99 -24.61 -15.03
C ALA A 16 -23.91 -23.17 -15.60
N GLY A 17 -22.71 -22.61 -15.75
CA GLY A 17 -22.54 -21.25 -16.29
C GLY A 17 -22.95 -20.12 -15.33
N LEU A 18 -23.25 -20.42 -14.06
CA LEU A 18 -23.39 -19.45 -12.98
C LEU A 18 -22.00 -19.07 -12.51
N SER A 19 -21.35 -18.26 -13.33
CA SER A 19 -19.94 -17.90 -13.24
C SER A 19 -19.68 -16.86 -12.17
N LEU A 20 -18.46 -16.89 -11.65
CA LEU A 20 -17.74 -15.70 -11.19
C LEU A 20 -18.23 -14.45 -11.92
N PRO A 21 -18.39 -13.29 -11.22
CA PRO A 21 -18.87 -12.07 -11.84
C PRO A 21 -18.17 -11.82 -13.17
N SER A 22 -18.88 -11.26 -14.12
CA SER A 22 -18.45 -11.01 -15.51
C SER A 22 -17.09 -10.33 -15.67
N LEU A 23 -16.59 -9.68 -14.63
CA LEU A 23 -15.21 -9.15 -14.50
C LEU A 23 -14.11 -10.17 -14.79
N LEU A 24 -14.36 -11.46 -14.61
CA LEU A 24 -13.36 -12.52 -14.85
C LEU A 24 -13.40 -13.11 -16.27
N ARG A 25 -14.31 -12.66 -17.14
CA ARG A 25 -14.53 -13.27 -18.46
C ARG A 25 -14.39 -12.33 -19.66
N GLY A 26 -13.56 -11.32 -19.62
CA GLY A 26 -13.24 -10.51 -20.82
C GLY A 26 -14.47 -10.00 -21.62
N GLN A 27 -15.60 -9.76 -20.96
CA GLN A 27 -16.79 -9.18 -21.59
C GLN A 27 -16.77 -7.67 -21.45
N PRO A 28 -17.22 -6.91 -22.47
CA PRO A 28 -17.21 -5.45 -22.39
C PRO A 28 -18.21 -4.92 -21.37
N HIS A 29 -17.75 -4.00 -20.54
CA HIS A 29 -18.47 -2.99 -19.75
C HIS A 29 -19.92 -3.32 -19.34
N SER A 30 -20.15 -4.15 -18.30
CA SER A 30 -21.48 -4.29 -17.74
C SER A 30 -21.53 -3.73 -16.32
N SER A 31 -22.60 -2.98 -16.02
CA SER A 31 -22.94 -2.51 -14.67
C SER A 31 -23.12 -3.65 -13.65
N ASP A 32 -23.27 -4.89 -14.12
CA ASP A 32 -23.38 -6.11 -13.31
C ASP A 32 -22.04 -6.52 -12.66
N ALA A 33 -20.92 -5.94 -13.09
CA ALA A 33 -19.59 -6.24 -12.57
C ALA A 33 -19.47 -6.07 -11.04
N TYR A 34 -20.25 -5.16 -10.47
CA TYR A 34 -20.28 -4.85 -9.04
C TYR A 34 -21.51 -5.41 -8.32
N HIS A 35 -22.30 -6.27 -8.97
CA HIS A 35 -23.38 -6.98 -8.29
C HIS A 35 -22.80 -8.12 -7.45
N LEU A 36 -22.66 -7.87 -6.16
CA LEU A 36 -22.17 -8.84 -5.18
C LEU A 36 -23.33 -9.28 -4.29
N PRO A 37 -23.84 -10.53 -4.44
CA PRO A 37 -24.90 -11.03 -3.58
C PRO A 37 -24.53 -10.91 -2.10
N ARG A 38 -25.49 -10.44 -1.29
CA ARG A 38 -25.33 -10.37 0.16
C ARG A 38 -25.05 -11.77 0.72
N PHE A 39 -24.08 -11.85 1.62
CA PHE A 39 -23.78 -13.04 2.39
C PHE A 39 -23.78 -12.72 3.89
N GLY A 40 -24.28 -13.62 4.73
CA GLY A 40 -24.24 -13.48 6.18
C GLY A 40 -24.96 -12.26 6.75
N ASN A 41 -24.50 -11.81 7.93
CA ASN A 41 -25.09 -10.74 8.70
C ASN A 41 -24.08 -9.72 9.30
N VAL A 42 -22.77 -10.00 9.23
CA VAL A 42 -21.72 -9.03 9.55
C VAL A 42 -20.99 -8.66 8.26
N HIS A 43 -20.88 -7.37 7.97
CA HIS A 43 -20.40 -6.85 6.69
C HIS A 43 -19.29 -5.83 6.93
N LEU A 44 -18.10 -6.09 6.40
CA LEU A 44 -16.95 -5.22 6.50
C LEU A 44 -16.46 -4.87 5.09
N MET A 45 -16.27 -3.59 4.83
CA MET A 45 -15.57 -3.07 3.66
C MET A 45 -14.20 -2.58 4.11
N HIS A 46 -13.18 -2.79 3.30
CA HIS A 46 -11.79 -2.44 3.63
C HIS A 46 -11.09 -1.76 2.46
N MET A 47 -10.48 -0.62 2.74
CA MET A 47 -9.49 0.04 1.89
C MET A 47 -8.24 0.33 2.72
N THR A 48 -7.11 0.53 2.06
CA THR A 48 -5.82 0.81 2.71
C THR A 48 -4.87 1.49 1.72
N ASP A 49 -3.84 2.14 2.22
CA ASP A 49 -2.71 2.66 1.41
C ASP A 49 -3.18 3.52 0.22
N VAL A 50 -4.19 4.36 0.45
CA VAL A 50 -4.76 5.18 -0.63
C VAL A 50 -3.79 6.28 -1.07
N HIS A 51 -2.88 6.70 -0.19
CA HIS A 51 -1.86 7.72 -0.47
C HIS A 51 -2.43 8.99 -1.10
N ALA A 52 -3.52 9.46 -0.51
CA ALA A 52 -4.21 10.70 -0.87
C ALA A 52 -4.61 10.81 -2.36
N GLN A 53 -4.92 9.69 -3.01
CA GLN A 53 -5.37 9.68 -4.40
C GLN A 53 -6.88 9.96 -4.48
N LEU A 54 -7.24 11.26 -4.51
CA LEU A 54 -8.63 11.70 -4.66
C LEU A 54 -9.21 11.40 -6.04
N LEU A 55 -8.38 11.45 -7.08
CA LEU A 55 -8.76 11.19 -8.47
C LEU A 55 -8.40 9.76 -8.89
N PRO A 56 -9.09 9.19 -9.90
CA PRO A 56 -8.70 7.92 -10.48
C PRO A 56 -7.37 8.02 -11.20
N VAL A 57 -6.54 7.00 -11.07
CA VAL A 57 -5.16 6.97 -11.58
C VAL A 57 -4.89 5.73 -12.43
N HIS A 58 -3.86 5.78 -13.23
CA HIS A 58 -3.20 4.58 -13.72
C HIS A 58 -2.21 4.10 -12.65
N TYR A 59 -2.25 2.82 -12.34
CA TYR A 59 -1.33 2.20 -11.37
C TYR A 59 -0.97 0.78 -11.81
N ARG A 60 0.29 0.61 -12.20
CA ARG A 60 0.84 -0.67 -12.65
C ARG A 60 1.31 -1.49 -11.46
N GLU A 61 0.81 -2.71 -11.33
CA GLU A 61 1.28 -3.63 -10.30
C GLU A 61 2.76 -4.01 -10.52
N PRO A 62 3.47 -4.46 -9.48
CA PRO A 62 4.88 -4.78 -9.59
C PRO A 62 5.13 -6.00 -10.50
N SER A 63 6.25 -5.96 -11.23
CA SER A 63 6.81 -7.13 -11.92
C SER A 63 7.79 -7.93 -11.05
N VAL A 64 8.13 -7.39 -9.88
CA VAL A 64 9.02 -8.03 -8.91
C VAL A 64 8.44 -7.83 -7.51
N ASN A 65 8.10 -8.93 -6.83
CA ASN A 65 7.68 -8.99 -5.43
C ASN A 65 8.21 -10.30 -4.80
N ILE A 66 9.48 -10.27 -4.43
CA ILE A 66 10.23 -11.47 -4.05
C ILE A 66 9.83 -11.94 -2.65
N GLY A 67 9.28 -13.14 -2.57
CA GLY A 67 9.15 -13.88 -1.33
C GLY A 67 10.40 -14.70 -1.02
N VAL A 68 10.83 -14.69 0.24
CA VAL A 68 11.98 -15.44 0.72
C VAL A 68 11.55 -16.49 1.77
N HIS A 69 12.35 -17.51 2.00
CA HIS A 69 12.11 -18.54 3.00
C HIS A 69 10.70 -19.16 2.90
N SER A 70 9.88 -19.04 3.94
CA SER A 70 8.52 -19.58 4.00
C SER A 70 7.53 -18.83 3.10
N ALA A 71 7.80 -17.56 2.76
CA ALA A 71 6.98 -16.74 1.88
C ALA A 71 7.25 -17.02 0.38
N ARG A 72 8.33 -17.77 0.06
CA ARG A 72 8.69 -18.06 -1.32
C ARG A 72 7.56 -18.79 -2.06
N ASN A 73 7.19 -18.26 -3.24
CA ASN A 73 6.14 -18.80 -4.11
C ASN A 73 4.76 -18.92 -3.43
N GLN A 74 4.52 -18.12 -2.40
CA GLN A 74 3.23 -17.99 -1.74
C GLN A 74 2.66 -16.59 -1.95
N PRO A 75 1.33 -16.40 -2.00
CA PRO A 75 0.77 -15.06 -1.92
C PRO A 75 1.23 -14.33 -0.64
N PRO A 76 1.55 -13.03 -0.76
CA PRO A 76 1.38 -12.16 -1.93
C PRO A 76 2.55 -12.15 -2.93
N HIS A 77 3.57 -12.97 -2.75
CA HIS A 77 4.81 -12.98 -3.54
C HIS A 77 4.69 -13.75 -4.85
N LEU A 78 3.65 -13.42 -5.61
CA LEU A 78 3.42 -13.92 -6.96
C LEU A 78 3.22 -12.74 -7.90
N VAL A 79 3.83 -12.76 -9.08
CA VAL A 79 3.68 -11.68 -10.07
C VAL A 79 3.33 -12.22 -11.45
N GLY A 80 2.74 -11.37 -12.29
CA GLY A 80 2.47 -11.68 -13.69
C GLY A 80 1.64 -12.95 -13.87
N GLU A 81 2.08 -13.84 -14.77
CA GLU A 81 1.37 -15.09 -15.09
C GLU A 81 1.20 -15.99 -13.86
N ALA A 82 2.22 -16.07 -12.99
CA ALA A 82 2.16 -16.91 -11.79
C ALA A 82 1.04 -16.48 -10.82
N LEU A 83 0.79 -15.17 -10.70
CA LEU A 83 -0.33 -14.65 -9.92
C LEU A 83 -1.66 -14.99 -10.59
N LEU A 84 -1.78 -14.78 -11.91
CA LEU A 84 -3.00 -15.07 -12.65
C LEU A 84 -3.38 -16.55 -12.56
N ASP A 85 -2.41 -17.44 -12.75
CA ASP A 85 -2.61 -18.89 -12.67
C ASP A 85 -3.02 -19.33 -11.26
N HIS A 86 -2.36 -18.81 -10.22
CA HIS A 86 -2.67 -19.17 -8.83
C HIS A 86 -4.10 -18.82 -8.42
N PHE A 87 -4.62 -17.70 -8.90
CA PHE A 87 -5.95 -17.21 -8.56
C PHE A 87 -7.02 -17.51 -9.62
N ASP A 88 -6.72 -18.28 -10.67
CA ASP A 88 -7.60 -18.62 -11.79
C ASP A 88 -8.14 -17.36 -12.50
N ILE A 89 -7.29 -16.36 -12.73
CA ILE A 89 -7.64 -15.12 -13.39
C ILE A 89 -7.32 -15.21 -14.89
N ALA A 90 -8.33 -14.97 -15.73
CA ALA A 90 -8.15 -15.04 -17.17
C ALA A 90 -7.18 -13.93 -17.67
N PRO A 91 -6.11 -14.26 -18.39
CA PRO A 91 -5.23 -13.27 -19.03
C PRO A 91 -6.03 -12.29 -19.91
N GLY A 92 -5.62 -11.02 -19.95
CA GLY A 92 -6.28 -9.97 -20.73
C GLY A 92 -7.65 -9.52 -20.19
N SER A 93 -8.11 -10.05 -19.04
CA SER A 93 -9.33 -9.59 -18.38
C SER A 93 -9.12 -8.30 -17.58
N GLN A 94 -10.22 -7.64 -17.20
CA GLN A 94 -10.16 -6.49 -16.28
C GLN A 94 -9.49 -6.85 -14.95
N ALA A 95 -9.74 -8.05 -14.41
CA ALA A 95 -9.09 -8.52 -13.20
C ALA A 95 -7.59 -8.71 -13.40
N ALA A 96 -7.15 -9.23 -14.55
CA ALA A 96 -5.73 -9.34 -14.89
C ALA A 96 -5.07 -7.95 -14.98
N HIS A 97 -5.74 -6.97 -15.60
CA HIS A 97 -5.26 -5.58 -15.63
C HIS A 97 -5.17 -4.97 -14.22
N ALA A 98 -6.15 -5.22 -13.37
CA ALA A 98 -6.14 -4.70 -12.00
C ALA A 98 -5.03 -5.33 -11.14
N LEU A 99 -4.65 -6.59 -11.36
CA LEU A 99 -3.84 -7.39 -10.44
C LEU A 99 -2.43 -7.74 -10.98
N SER A 100 -2.10 -7.32 -12.20
CA SER A 100 -0.80 -7.63 -12.81
C SER A 100 -0.23 -6.49 -13.63
N HIS A 101 1.03 -6.63 -14.00
CA HIS A 101 1.75 -5.70 -14.87
C HIS A 101 1.71 -6.09 -16.35
N LEU A 102 1.10 -7.24 -16.68
CA LEU A 102 1.12 -7.82 -18.01
C LEU A 102 0.34 -6.94 -19.01
N ASP A 103 0.90 -6.75 -20.19
CA ASP A 103 0.31 -5.96 -21.28
C ASP A 103 -0.26 -4.60 -20.84
N TYR A 104 0.40 -3.99 -19.84
CA TYR A 104 -0.19 -2.90 -19.05
C TYR A 104 -0.68 -1.72 -19.89
N VAL A 105 0.11 -1.26 -20.89
CA VAL A 105 -0.24 -0.10 -21.72
C VAL A 105 -1.54 -0.36 -22.48
N ALA A 106 -1.60 -1.47 -23.22
CA ALA A 106 -2.79 -1.84 -24.00
C ALA A 106 -4.02 -2.06 -23.09
N ALA A 107 -3.83 -2.69 -21.94
CA ALA A 107 -4.89 -2.91 -20.97
C ALA A 107 -5.36 -1.60 -20.32
N ALA A 108 -4.46 -0.66 -20.01
CA ALA A 108 -4.81 0.65 -19.47
C ALA A 108 -5.58 1.51 -20.49
N GLU A 109 -5.24 1.44 -21.78
CA GLU A 109 -6.00 2.09 -22.86
C GLU A 109 -7.41 1.50 -23.00
N GLN A 110 -7.56 0.19 -22.78
CA GLN A 110 -8.83 -0.50 -22.89
C GLN A 110 -9.73 -0.32 -21.65
N TYR A 111 -9.19 -0.41 -20.44
CA TYR A 111 -9.95 -0.46 -19.20
C TYR A 111 -9.95 0.85 -18.41
N GLY A 112 -9.11 1.80 -18.78
CA GLY A 112 -9.05 3.13 -18.18
C GLY A 112 -8.35 3.16 -16.82
N ARG A 113 -8.72 4.19 -16.03
CA ARG A 113 -8.16 4.47 -14.71
C ARG A 113 -8.91 3.73 -13.62
N ALA A 114 -8.22 3.51 -12.48
CA ALA A 114 -8.80 2.87 -11.30
C ALA A 114 -8.70 3.79 -10.07
N GLY A 115 -9.51 3.50 -9.05
CA GLY A 115 -9.58 4.27 -7.82
C GLY A 115 -10.38 5.56 -7.95
N GLY A 116 -10.00 6.53 -7.12
CA GLY A 116 -10.68 7.83 -7.01
C GLY A 116 -11.85 7.79 -6.03
N PHE A 117 -11.84 8.72 -5.06
CA PHE A 117 -12.81 8.74 -3.95
C PHE A 117 -14.26 8.87 -4.41
N ALA A 118 -14.54 9.60 -5.49
CA ALA A 118 -15.90 9.72 -6.02
C ALA A 118 -16.43 8.39 -6.57
N HIS A 119 -15.59 7.53 -7.12
CA HIS A 119 -15.94 6.20 -7.62
C HIS A 119 -16.05 5.18 -6.47
N ILE A 120 -15.13 5.25 -5.50
CA ILE A 120 -15.20 4.46 -4.25
C ILE A 120 -16.50 4.79 -3.51
N ALA A 121 -16.89 6.06 -3.41
CA ALA A 121 -18.13 6.47 -2.75
C ALA A 121 -19.38 5.87 -3.43
N THR A 122 -19.41 5.84 -4.75
CA THR A 122 -20.49 5.16 -5.49
C THR A 122 -20.53 3.67 -5.18
N LEU A 123 -19.38 2.99 -5.19
CA LEU A 123 -19.30 1.56 -4.88
C LEU A 123 -19.72 1.27 -3.43
N ALA A 124 -19.17 2.02 -2.47
CA ALA A 124 -19.50 1.87 -1.05
C ALA A 124 -21.01 2.08 -0.77
N LYS A 125 -21.63 3.10 -1.39
CA LYS A 125 -23.08 3.34 -1.30
C LYS A 125 -23.89 2.18 -1.86
N ARG A 126 -23.50 1.60 -2.99
CA ARG A 126 -24.17 0.41 -3.57
C ARG A 126 -24.07 -0.80 -2.64
N LEU A 127 -22.86 -1.06 -2.12
CA LEU A 127 -22.64 -2.18 -1.21
C LEU A 127 -23.41 -2.03 0.10
N ARG A 128 -23.45 -0.81 0.67
CA ARG A 128 -24.25 -0.50 1.88
C ARG A 128 -25.75 -0.68 1.67
N ALA A 129 -26.26 -0.37 0.48
CA ALA A 129 -27.68 -0.58 0.16
C ALA A 129 -28.10 -2.06 0.28
N ASP A 130 -27.21 -2.98 -0.10
CA ASP A 130 -27.44 -4.43 -0.01
C ASP A 130 -26.96 -5.03 1.33
N ARG A 131 -26.16 -4.30 2.11
CA ARG A 131 -25.51 -4.72 3.38
C ARG A 131 -25.78 -3.71 4.49
N PRO A 132 -27.00 -3.67 5.04
CA PRO A 132 -27.31 -2.78 6.14
C PRO A 132 -26.32 -2.93 7.30
N GLY A 133 -25.85 -1.80 7.85
CA GLY A 133 -24.87 -1.78 8.95
C GLY A 133 -23.43 -2.14 8.53
N ALA A 134 -23.14 -2.19 7.24
CA ALA A 134 -21.78 -2.44 6.77
C ALA A 134 -20.82 -1.33 7.23
N LEU A 135 -19.71 -1.73 7.86
CA LEU A 135 -18.63 -0.85 8.27
C LEU A 135 -17.60 -0.68 7.16
N LEU A 136 -17.08 0.52 6.99
CA LEU A 136 -15.94 0.83 6.12
C LEU A 136 -14.71 1.11 6.97
N LEU A 137 -13.68 0.28 6.81
CA LEU A 137 -12.44 0.31 7.55
C LEU A 137 -11.30 0.80 6.67
N ASP A 138 -10.47 1.69 7.18
CA ASP A 138 -9.29 2.22 6.50
C ASP A 138 -8.01 1.72 7.18
N GLY A 139 -7.17 1.03 6.46
CA GLY A 139 -5.94 0.42 6.96
C GLY A 139 -4.78 1.40 7.18
N GLY A 140 -4.96 2.70 6.96
CA GLY A 140 -3.91 3.72 7.08
C GLY A 140 -3.20 4.04 5.76
N ASP A 141 -2.19 4.91 5.83
CA ASP A 141 -1.54 5.52 4.67
C ASP A 141 -2.52 6.32 3.79
N LEU A 142 -3.38 7.07 4.44
CA LEU A 142 -4.44 7.82 3.80
C LEU A 142 -4.08 9.29 3.56
N TRP A 143 -3.41 9.96 4.55
CA TRP A 143 -3.24 11.42 4.55
C TRP A 143 -1.96 11.91 3.86
N GLN A 144 -1.23 11.05 3.17
CA GLN A 144 0.04 11.36 2.52
C GLN A 144 0.12 10.74 1.13
N GLY A 145 0.79 11.42 0.17
CA GLY A 145 1.10 10.91 -1.18
C GLY A 145 0.60 11.78 -2.33
N SER A 146 -0.02 12.93 -2.04
CA SER A 146 -0.41 13.91 -3.06
C SER A 146 -0.03 15.34 -2.68
N ALA A 147 -0.03 16.23 -3.66
CA ALA A 147 0.21 17.65 -3.45
C ALA A 147 -0.83 18.27 -2.51
N THR A 148 -2.12 17.96 -2.72
CA THR A 148 -3.20 18.54 -1.90
C THR A 148 -3.09 18.10 -0.45
N ALA A 149 -2.80 16.83 -0.19
CA ALA A 149 -2.61 16.33 1.16
C ALA A 149 -1.42 17.01 1.86
N LEU A 150 -0.29 17.18 1.15
CA LEU A 150 0.86 17.89 1.70
C LEU A 150 0.52 19.36 2.03
N TRP A 151 -0.14 20.08 1.12
CA TRP A 151 -0.44 21.51 1.29
C TRP A 151 -1.58 21.79 2.27
N THR A 152 -2.48 20.83 2.48
CA THR A 152 -3.57 20.93 3.47
C THR A 152 -3.24 20.22 4.78
N GLN A 153 -2.04 19.64 4.91
CA GLN A 153 -1.63 18.84 6.06
C GLN A 153 -2.65 17.73 6.39
N GLY A 154 -3.07 16.99 5.34
CA GLY A 154 -3.99 15.86 5.44
C GLY A 154 -5.49 16.23 5.52
N GLN A 155 -5.85 17.52 5.65
CA GLN A 155 -7.25 17.93 5.82
C GLN A 155 -8.15 17.53 4.65
N ASP A 156 -7.62 17.54 3.43
CA ASP A 156 -8.36 17.11 2.22
C ASP A 156 -8.86 15.66 2.36
N MET A 157 -8.01 14.77 2.86
CA MET A 157 -8.34 13.36 3.04
C MET A 157 -9.22 13.10 4.26
N VAL A 158 -9.06 13.88 5.31
CA VAL A 158 -9.96 13.86 6.49
C VAL A 158 -11.39 14.20 6.07
N ASP A 159 -11.57 15.30 5.32
CA ASP A 159 -12.89 15.72 4.84
C ASP A 159 -13.50 14.69 3.87
N ALA A 160 -12.67 14.15 2.97
CA ALA A 160 -13.11 13.13 2.02
C ALA A 160 -13.50 11.82 2.73
N SER A 161 -12.77 11.39 3.75
CA SER A 161 -13.07 10.17 4.52
C SER A 161 -14.34 10.29 5.36
N LYS A 162 -14.57 11.46 5.95
CA LYS A 162 -15.83 11.76 6.67
C LYS A 162 -17.01 11.68 5.69
N LEU A 163 -16.90 12.27 4.50
CA LEU A 163 -17.96 12.23 3.49
C LEU A 163 -18.16 10.82 2.90
N LEU A 164 -17.10 10.03 2.76
CA LEU A 164 -17.15 8.63 2.33
C LEU A 164 -17.86 7.75 3.38
N GLY A 165 -17.81 8.18 4.65
CA GLY A 165 -18.34 7.44 5.77
C GLY A 165 -17.41 6.31 6.18
N VAL A 166 -16.12 6.58 6.34
CA VAL A 166 -15.18 5.70 7.03
C VAL A 166 -15.62 5.61 8.49
N ASP A 167 -15.70 4.40 9.03
CA ASP A 167 -16.13 4.17 10.41
C ASP A 167 -14.94 4.03 11.37
N VAL A 168 -13.85 3.41 10.91
CA VAL A 168 -12.64 3.13 11.71
C VAL A 168 -11.40 3.23 10.84
N MET A 169 -10.30 3.75 11.39
CA MET A 169 -9.01 3.81 10.73
C MET A 169 -7.85 3.54 11.68
N THR A 170 -6.68 3.22 11.11
CA THR A 170 -5.38 3.18 11.78
C THR A 170 -4.38 4.06 11.02
N GLY A 171 -3.08 4.07 11.37
CA GLY A 171 -2.14 5.00 10.75
C GLY A 171 -0.71 4.50 10.56
N HIS A 172 0.02 5.23 9.69
CA HIS A 172 1.44 5.09 9.41
C HIS A 172 2.05 6.43 8.93
N TRP A 173 1.92 6.79 7.63
CA TRP A 173 2.41 8.08 7.12
C TRP A 173 1.65 9.28 7.70
N GLU A 174 0.49 9.09 8.27
CA GLU A 174 -0.24 10.08 9.06
C GLU A 174 0.66 10.69 10.12
N PHE A 175 1.48 9.87 10.77
CA PHE A 175 2.38 10.32 11.84
C PHE A 175 3.50 11.25 11.37
N THR A 176 3.78 11.32 10.06
CA THR A 176 4.75 12.26 9.51
C THR A 176 4.25 13.71 9.44
N LEU A 177 2.99 13.96 9.80
CA LEU A 177 2.47 15.30 10.04
C LEU A 177 2.93 15.87 11.41
N GLY A 178 3.53 15.02 12.26
CA GLY A 178 3.94 15.36 13.63
C GLY A 178 2.83 15.13 14.65
N THR A 179 3.25 14.91 15.89
CA THR A 179 2.33 14.55 16.99
C THR A 179 1.20 15.56 17.19
N ASP A 180 1.51 16.87 17.15
CA ASP A 180 0.52 17.91 17.39
C ASP A 180 -0.59 17.90 16.33
N ARG A 181 -0.22 17.81 15.04
CA ARG A 181 -1.21 17.79 13.95
C ARG A 181 -2.04 16.50 13.95
N VAL A 182 -1.40 15.37 14.21
CA VAL A 182 -2.13 14.09 14.32
C VAL A 182 -3.16 14.13 15.44
N MET A 183 -2.76 14.61 16.63
CA MET A 183 -3.70 14.73 17.76
C MET A 183 -4.82 15.75 17.49
N GLU A 184 -4.50 16.87 16.83
CA GLU A 184 -5.53 17.84 16.42
C GLU A 184 -6.60 17.18 15.51
N ILE A 185 -6.16 16.43 14.48
CA ILE A 185 -7.07 15.72 13.59
C ILE A 185 -7.90 14.69 14.37
N VAL A 186 -7.26 13.87 15.19
CA VAL A 186 -7.93 12.79 15.93
C VAL A 186 -8.94 13.36 16.92
N ASP A 187 -8.57 14.38 17.71
CA ASP A 187 -9.39 14.91 18.79
C ASP A 187 -10.47 15.89 18.32
N GLN A 188 -10.28 16.55 17.17
CA GLN A 188 -11.20 17.59 16.71
C GLN A 188 -11.95 17.22 15.43
N ASP A 189 -11.25 16.66 14.44
CA ASP A 189 -11.83 16.39 13.12
C ASP A 189 -12.52 15.03 13.06
N LEU A 190 -11.93 14.00 13.70
CA LEU A 190 -12.42 12.63 13.66
C LEU A 190 -13.40 12.31 14.80
N ASP A 191 -13.38 13.07 15.92
CA ASP A 191 -14.25 12.82 17.07
C ASP A 191 -15.73 12.74 16.67
N GLY A 192 -16.41 11.67 17.10
CA GLY A 192 -17.80 11.39 16.75
C GLY A 192 -18.05 10.99 15.29
N HIS A 193 -17.01 10.87 14.45
CA HIS A 193 -17.12 10.51 13.04
C HIS A 193 -16.36 9.22 12.70
N ILE A 194 -15.06 9.15 13.00
CA ILE A 194 -14.17 8.04 12.65
C ILE A 194 -13.37 7.65 13.87
N ASP A 195 -13.40 6.39 14.26
CA ASP A 195 -12.57 5.88 15.35
C ASP A 195 -11.13 5.67 14.85
N PHE A 196 -10.17 6.48 15.34
CA PHE A 196 -8.74 6.26 15.07
C PHE A 196 -8.18 5.30 16.10
N LEU A 197 -7.64 4.15 15.68
CA LEU A 197 -7.23 3.08 16.56
C LEU A 197 -5.74 2.72 16.38
N ALA A 198 -5.00 2.62 17.49
CA ALA A 198 -3.63 2.12 17.48
C ALA A 198 -3.24 1.54 18.86
N HIS A 199 -3.49 0.25 19.09
CA HIS A 199 -3.18 -0.40 20.37
C HIS A 199 -1.68 -0.43 20.67
N ASN A 200 -0.86 -0.35 19.65
CA ASN A 200 0.59 -0.51 19.71
C ASN A 200 1.37 0.82 19.81
N VAL A 201 0.68 1.97 19.83
CA VAL A 201 1.30 3.28 20.03
C VAL A 201 1.13 3.70 21.48
N LYS A 202 2.24 3.96 22.17
CA LYS A 202 2.25 4.27 23.59
C LYS A 202 3.13 5.46 23.90
N ASP A 203 2.77 6.16 24.95
CA ASP A 203 3.62 7.16 25.57
C ASP A 203 4.97 6.55 26.01
N MET A 204 6.05 7.28 25.79
CA MET A 204 7.40 6.84 26.09
C MET A 204 7.69 6.82 27.61
N ASP A 205 7.10 7.73 28.37
CA ASP A 205 7.44 7.92 29.78
C ASP A 205 6.75 6.91 30.69
N PHE A 206 5.45 6.62 30.42
CA PHE A 206 4.63 5.77 31.28
C PHE A 206 4.14 4.49 30.59
N GLY A 207 4.22 4.42 29.26
CA GLY A 207 3.72 3.28 28.49
C GLY A 207 2.20 3.25 28.37
N ASP A 208 1.54 4.38 28.64
CA ASP A 208 0.09 4.52 28.47
C ASP A 208 -0.29 4.56 26.99
N PRO A 209 -1.49 4.08 26.61
CA PRO A 209 -1.97 4.18 25.23
C PRO A 209 -2.12 5.64 24.81
N VAL A 210 -1.57 6.00 23.64
CA VAL A 210 -1.76 7.34 23.03
C VAL A 210 -3.12 7.42 22.33
N PHE A 211 -3.54 6.36 21.68
CA PHE A 211 -4.81 6.25 20.96
C PHE A 211 -5.70 5.16 21.55
N ALA A 212 -6.98 5.19 21.23
CA ALA A 212 -7.87 4.08 21.52
C ALA A 212 -7.31 2.79 20.90
N SER A 213 -7.30 1.71 21.68
CA SER A 213 -6.75 0.42 21.23
C SER A 213 -7.73 -0.34 20.33
N HIS A 214 -9.04 -0.18 20.59
CA HIS A 214 -10.12 -0.88 19.89
C HIS A 214 -11.43 -0.12 20.02
N THR A 215 -12.40 -0.52 19.20
CA THR A 215 -13.79 -0.11 19.30
C THR A 215 -14.70 -1.33 19.23
N LEU A 216 -15.88 -1.23 19.84
CA LEU A 216 -16.96 -2.22 19.75
C LEU A 216 -18.10 -1.62 18.94
N LYS A 217 -18.43 -2.23 17.83
CA LYS A 217 -19.55 -1.87 16.95
C LYS A 217 -20.59 -2.99 16.95
N GLU A 218 -21.85 -2.63 16.85
CA GLU A 218 -22.92 -3.60 16.63
C GLU A 218 -23.31 -3.63 15.15
N VAL A 219 -23.14 -4.79 14.51
CA VAL A 219 -23.53 -5.00 13.11
C VAL A 219 -24.67 -6.02 13.08
N ASN A 220 -25.89 -5.56 12.79
CA ASN A 220 -27.10 -6.41 12.72
C ASN A 220 -27.30 -7.29 13.98
N GLY A 221 -27.07 -6.73 15.16
CA GLY A 221 -27.21 -7.44 16.44
C GLY A 221 -26.00 -8.30 16.83
N VAL A 222 -24.91 -8.23 16.07
CA VAL A 222 -23.66 -8.95 16.36
C VAL A 222 -22.60 -7.98 16.88
N PRO A 223 -22.06 -8.18 18.11
CA PRO A 223 -20.94 -7.39 18.62
C PRO A 223 -19.65 -7.71 17.85
N VAL A 224 -19.09 -6.70 17.21
CA VAL A 224 -17.84 -6.76 16.43
C VAL A 224 -16.79 -5.88 17.11
N ALA A 225 -15.68 -6.47 17.52
CA ALA A 225 -14.51 -5.72 17.99
C ALA A 225 -13.54 -5.46 16.83
N ILE A 226 -13.09 -4.23 16.71
CA ILE A 226 -12.04 -3.84 15.78
C ILE A 226 -10.87 -3.31 16.61
N ILE A 227 -9.72 -3.95 16.52
CA ILE A 227 -8.47 -3.56 17.18
C ILE A 227 -7.60 -2.89 16.12
N GLY A 228 -7.01 -1.71 16.42
CA GLY A 228 -6.12 -1.02 15.49
C GLY A 228 -4.66 -1.34 15.75
N GLN A 229 -3.90 -1.55 14.68
CA GLN A 229 -2.45 -1.79 14.70
C GLN A 229 -1.77 -0.85 13.71
N ALA A 230 -1.16 0.22 14.21
CA ALA A 230 -0.37 1.15 13.42
C ALA A 230 0.97 0.53 12.98
N PHE A 231 1.61 1.10 11.96
CA PHE A 231 2.91 0.62 11.48
C PHE A 231 3.95 0.58 12.60
N PRO A 232 4.54 -0.58 12.89
CA PRO A 232 5.35 -0.75 14.09
C PRO A 232 6.73 -0.10 14.04
N TYR A 233 7.22 0.26 12.86
CA TYR A 233 8.57 0.79 12.64
C TYR A 233 8.59 2.29 12.29
N THR A 234 7.48 3.01 12.47
CA THR A 234 7.36 4.44 12.15
C THR A 234 8.53 5.29 12.66
N PRO A 235 9.02 5.15 13.92
CA PRO A 235 10.12 5.98 14.42
C PRO A 235 11.49 5.68 13.80
N ILE A 236 11.64 4.52 13.16
CA ILE A 236 12.89 4.12 12.50
C ILE A 236 12.88 4.51 11.04
N ALA A 237 11.71 4.36 10.39
CA ALA A 237 11.52 4.62 8.96
C ALA A 237 11.41 6.11 8.62
N ASN A 238 11.16 6.98 9.60
CA ASN A 238 10.94 8.41 9.43
C ASN A 238 11.78 9.26 10.39
N PRO A 239 11.93 10.57 10.15
CA PRO A 239 12.56 11.47 11.12
C PRO A 239 11.92 11.36 12.51
N SER A 240 12.74 11.06 13.51
CA SER A 240 12.27 10.70 14.86
C SER A 240 11.49 11.82 15.58
N HIS A 241 11.65 13.08 15.16
CA HIS A 241 10.93 14.20 15.75
C HIS A 241 9.42 14.19 15.41
N PHE A 242 8.99 13.49 14.36
CA PHE A 242 7.58 13.37 14.01
C PHE A 242 6.77 12.57 15.04
N THR A 243 7.43 11.66 15.73
CA THR A 243 6.79 10.78 16.73
C THR A 243 7.43 10.93 18.09
N ALA A 244 7.95 12.14 18.39
CA ALA A 244 8.62 12.43 19.65
C ALA A 244 7.70 12.11 20.85
N GLY A 245 8.22 11.38 21.83
CA GLY A 245 7.46 10.94 23.00
C GLY A 245 6.59 9.70 22.79
N TRP A 246 6.54 9.11 21.60
CA TRP A 246 5.77 7.91 21.31
C TRP A 246 6.65 6.69 21.02
N THR A 247 6.19 5.51 21.44
CA THR A 247 6.81 4.22 21.13
C THR A 247 5.86 3.35 20.31
N PHE A 248 6.44 2.59 19.40
CA PHE A 248 5.72 1.70 18.48
C PHE A 248 6.27 0.26 18.62
N GLY A 249 5.60 -0.70 18.02
CA GLY A 249 6.06 -2.10 17.97
C GLY A 249 4.94 -3.04 17.53
N ILE A 250 5.26 -4.28 17.20
CA ILE A 250 4.26 -5.31 16.85
C ILE A 250 3.44 -5.70 18.08
N ARG A 251 4.06 -5.78 19.27
CA ARG A 251 3.43 -6.02 20.58
C ARG A 251 2.52 -7.26 20.62
N GLU A 252 2.96 -8.38 20.03
CA GLU A 252 2.19 -9.62 19.89
C GLU A 252 1.48 -10.07 21.18
N ARG A 253 2.19 -10.04 22.33
CA ARG A 253 1.61 -10.44 23.62
C ARG A 253 0.48 -9.50 24.06
N GLU A 254 0.68 -8.21 23.92
CA GLU A 254 -0.34 -7.21 24.31
C GLU A 254 -1.55 -7.28 23.37
N LEU A 255 -1.33 -7.62 22.10
CA LEU A 255 -2.43 -7.90 21.17
C LEU A 255 -3.23 -9.13 21.62
N GLN A 256 -2.59 -10.23 22.03
CA GLN A 256 -3.32 -11.39 22.56
C GLN A 256 -4.14 -11.02 23.81
N GLU A 257 -3.56 -10.28 24.75
CA GLU A 257 -4.27 -9.78 25.93
C GLU A 257 -5.49 -8.93 25.54
N LYS A 258 -5.37 -8.09 24.51
CA LYS A 258 -6.48 -7.28 24.00
C LYS A 258 -7.57 -8.11 23.32
N VAL A 259 -7.19 -9.12 22.54
CA VAL A 259 -8.14 -10.07 21.94
C VAL A 259 -8.94 -10.80 23.02
N ASP A 260 -8.26 -11.28 24.06
CA ASP A 260 -8.91 -11.97 25.18
C ASP A 260 -9.88 -11.03 25.94
N GLU A 261 -9.47 -9.78 26.14
CA GLU A 261 -10.31 -8.75 26.77
C GLU A 261 -11.61 -8.50 25.98
N VAL A 262 -11.52 -8.24 24.67
CA VAL A 262 -12.71 -7.94 23.86
C VAL A 262 -13.61 -9.17 23.70
N ARG A 263 -13.04 -10.37 23.66
CA ARG A 263 -13.81 -11.62 23.68
C ARG A 263 -14.56 -11.80 25.01
N ALA A 264 -13.90 -11.53 26.14
CA ALA A 264 -14.53 -11.57 27.46
C ALA A 264 -15.62 -10.49 27.60
N ALA A 265 -15.48 -9.36 26.93
CA ALA A 265 -16.51 -8.30 26.86
C ALA A 265 -17.70 -8.67 25.94
N GLY A 266 -17.67 -9.83 25.25
CA GLY A 266 -18.77 -10.35 24.47
C GLY A 266 -18.66 -10.17 22.95
N ALA A 267 -17.51 -9.77 22.42
CA ALA A 267 -17.29 -9.69 20.98
C ALA A 267 -17.42 -11.07 20.33
N GLN A 268 -18.31 -11.16 19.35
CA GLN A 268 -18.55 -12.39 18.57
C GLN A 268 -17.68 -12.46 17.32
N VAL A 269 -17.30 -11.30 16.77
CA VAL A 269 -16.30 -11.15 15.71
C VAL A 269 -15.20 -10.24 16.21
N VAL A 270 -13.92 -10.61 16.01
CA VAL A 270 -12.76 -9.81 16.38
C VAL A 270 -11.85 -9.66 15.16
N VAL A 271 -11.65 -8.42 14.76
CA VAL A 271 -10.85 -8.05 13.57
C VAL A 271 -9.69 -7.18 13.99
N LEU A 272 -8.50 -7.47 13.46
CA LEU A 272 -7.35 -6.57 13.53
C LEU A 272 -7.33 -5.73 12.24
N LEU A 273 -7.43 -4.42 12.37
CA LEU A 273 -7.16 -3.47 11.29
C LEU A 273 -5.68 -3.11 11.38
N SER A 274 -4.88 -3.62 10.44
CA SER A 274 -3.43 -3.68 10.56
C SER A 274 -2.69 -2.92 9.48
N HIS A 275 -1.65 -2.22 9.89
CA HIS A 275 -0.66 -1.62 8.98
C HIS A 275 0.75 -2.24 9.13
N ASN A 276 0.84 -3.54 9.47
CA ASN A 276 2.13 -4.21 9.68
C ASN A 276 2.85 -4.63 8.39
N GLY A 277 2.10 -4.90 7.33
CA GLY A 277 2.55 -5.59 6.12
C GLY A 277 2.16 -7.07 6.09
N ALA A 278 1.99 -7.62 4.89
CA ALA A 278 1.37 -8.92 4.66
C ALA A 278 2.10 -10.09 5.35
N ASP A 279 3.43 -10.18 5.23
CA ASP A 279 4.21 -11.27 5.84
C ASP A 279 4.18 -11.22 7.37
N THR A 280 4.22 -10.01 7.93
CA THR A 280 4.08 -9.79 9.37
C THR A 280 2.69 -10.21 9.86
N ASP A 281 1.65 -9.85 9.12
CA ASP A 281 0.26 -10.22 9.44
C ASP A 281 0.01 -11.72 9.32
N ILE A 282 0.59 -12.39 8.31
CA ILE A 282 0.53 -13.85 8.16
C ILE A 282 1.20 -14.54 9.37
N LYS A 283 2.37 -14.06 9.78
CA LYS A 283 3.04 -14.58 10.97
C LYS A 283 2.21 -14.32 12.23
N LEU A 284 1.70 -13.11 12.41
CA LEU A 284 0.88 -12.72 13.57
C LEU A 284 -0.39 -13.57 13.66
N ALA A 285 -1.09 -13.78 12.53
CA ALA A 285 -2.26 -14.66 12.44
C ALA A 285 -1.99 -16.10 12.84
N SER A 286 -0.76 -16.61 12.64
CA SER A 286 -0.36 -17.96 13.04
C SER A 286 -0.08 -18.10 14.55
N ARG A 287 0.07 -16.96 15.27
CA ARG A 287 0.52 -16.92 16.66
C ARG A 287 -0.55 -16.43 17.62
N VAL A 288 -1.29 -15.39 17.23
CA VAL A 288 -2.38 -14.82 18.04
C VAL A 288 -3.65 -15.61 17.80
N THR A 289 -4.29 -16.04 18.88
CA THR A 289 -5.54 -16.80 18.84
C THR A 289 -6.75 -15.93 19.11
N GLY A 290 -7.91 -16.31 18.58
CA GLY A 290 -9.14 -15.56 18.80
C GLY A 290 -9.37 -14.36 17.87
N LEU A 291 -8.46 -14.07 16.94
CA LEU A 291 -8.72 -13.20 15.81
C LEU A 291 -9.48 -13.96 14.70
N ASP A 292 -10.54 -13.39 14.17
CA ASP A 292 -11.28 -13.95 13.04
C ASP A 292 -10.70 -13.48 11.71
N ALA A 293 -10.26 -12.21 11.63
CA ALA A 293 -9.60 -11.67 10.46
C ALA A 293 -8.53 -10.62 10.80
N ILE A 294 -7.55 -10.49 9.93
CA ILE A 294 -6.62 -9.35 9.83
C ILE A 294 -6.88 -8.68 8.48
N LEU A 295 -7.22 -7.41 8.51
CA LEU A 295 -7.35 -6.54 7.35
C LEU A 295 -6.06 -5.73 7.26
N GLY A 296 -5.15 -6.15 6.39
CA GLY A 296 -3.78 -5.68 6.33
C GLY A 296 -3.55 -4.52 5.35
N GLY A 297 -2.45 -3.79 5.55
CA GLY A 297 -1.96 -2.70 4.72
C GLY A 297 -0.44 -2.70 4.57
N HIS A 298 0.16 -1.55 4.27
CA HIS A 298 1.59 -1.25 4.20
C HIS A 298 2.34 -1.85 3.00
N THR A 299 2.15 -3.12 2.68
CA THR A 299 2.88 -3.76 1.58
C THR A 299 2.25 -3.53 0.21
N HIS A 300 1.09 -2.85 0.16
CA HIS A 300 0.34 -2.53 -1.06
C HIS A 300 -0.09 -3.77 -1.87
N ASP A 301 -0.14 -4.93 -1.25
CA ASP A 301 -0.47 -6.17 -1.93
C ASP A 301 -1.97 -6.27 -2.16
N ALA A 302 -2.37 -6.53 -3.39
CA ALA A 302 -3.76 -6.85 -3.70
C ALA A 302 -3.95 -8.38 -3.58
N ILE A 303 -4.61 -8.84 -2.51
CA ILE A 303 -4.85 -10.27 -2.26
C ILE A 303 -6.27 -10.63 -2.70
N PRO A 304 -6.46 -11.30 -3.86
CA PRO A 304 -7.79 -11.53 -4.44
C PRO A 304 -8.68 -12.49 -3.64
N ARG A 305 -8.08 -13.38 -2.84
CA ARG A 305 -8.77 -14.34 -1.97
C ARG A 305 -8.15 -14.28 -0.58
N ALA A 306 -8.97 -14.27 0.47
CA ALA A 306 -8.48 -14.30 1.85
C ALA A 306 -7.57 -15.52 2.09
N LEU A 307 -6.45 -15.28 2.77
CA LEU A 307 -5.54 -16.35 3.18
C LEU A 307 -6.02 -16.94 4.50
N GLU A 308 -6.19 -18.26 4.54
CA GLU A 308 -6.62 -18.99 5.73
C GLU A 308 -5.41 -19.43 6.56
N ILE A 309 -5.09 -18.70 7.62
CA ILE A 309 -3.92 -18.97 8.47
C ILE A 309 -4.33 -19.76 9.72
N LYS A 310 -3.82 -20.96 9.84
CA LYS A 310 -4.07 -21.83 11.02
C LYS A 310 -3.23 -21.41 12.21
N ASN A 311 -3.84 -21.43 13.40
CA ASN A 311 -3.17 -21.20 14.68
C ASN A 311 -3.70 -22.17 15.76
N ALA A 312 -3.19 -22.06 16.97
CA ALA A 312 -3.58 -22.97 18.08
C ALA A 312 -5.06 -22.85 18.49
N GLY A 313 -5.72 -21.73 18.21
CA GLY A 313 -7.12 -21.48 18.53
C GLY A 313 -8.09 -21.76 17.37
N GLY A 314 -7.58 -22.05 16.18
CA GLY A 314 -8.41 -22.26 14.97
C GLY A 314 -7.79 -21.70 13.70
N MET A 315 -8.42 -20.70 13.12
CA MET A 315 -8.04 -20.09 11.85
C MET A 315 -8.32 -18.58 11.90
N THR A 316 -7.39 -17.79 11.36
CA THR A 316 -7.55 -16.36 11.12
C THR A 316 -7.45 -16.08 9.62
N LEU A 317 -8.37 -15.27 9.08
CA LEU A 317 -8.31 -14.80 7.71
C LEU A 317 -7.33 -13.64 7.60
N VAL A 318 -6.48 -13.61 6.57
CA VAL A 318 -5.63 -12.45 6.26
C VAL A 318 -5.99 -11.95 4.87
N THR A 319 -6.27 -10.65 4.77
CA THR A 319 -6.59 -9.96 3.51
C THR A 319 -5.76 -8.70 3.38
N ASN A 320 -5.59 -8.20 2.16
CA ASN A 320 -5.02 -6.89 1.90
C ASN A 320 -5.68 -6.29 0.65
N ALA A 321 -6.07 -5.02 0.72
CA ALA A 321 -6.86 -4.36 -0.31
C ALA A 321 -6.02 -3.54 -1.31
N GLY A 322 -4.74 -3.87 -1.48
CA GLY A 322 -3.86 -3.20 -2.43
C GLY A 322 -3.53 -1.77 -2.00
N SER A 323 -3.56 -0.83 -2.95
CA SER A 323 -3.22 0.57 -2.67
C SER A 323 -3.88 1.55 -3.66
N ASN A 324 -3.62 2.85 -3.48
CA ASN A 324 -4.05 3.95 -4.37
C ASN A 324 -5.57 4.02 -4.58
N GLY A 325 -6.37 3.48 -3.65
CA GLY A 325 -7.82 3.39 -3.78
C GLY A 325 -8.29 2.50 -4.93
N LYS A 326 -7.39 1.71 -5.52
CA LYS A 326 -7.64 0.85 -6.67
C LYS A 326 -8.61 -0.29 -6.37
N PHE A 327 -8.71 -0.68 -5.11
CA PHE A 327 -9.55 -1.80 -4.67
C PHE A 327 -10.41 -1.44 -3.46
N LEU A 328 -11.51 -2.18 -3.32
CA LEU A 328 -12.31 -2.24 -2.11
C LEU A 328 -12.51 -3.71 -1.73
N GLY A 329 -11.99 -4.13 -0.59
CA GLY A 329 -12.23 -5.44 -0.01
C GLY A 329 -13.64 -5.51 0.61
N VAL A 330 -14.34 -6.62 0.42
CA VAL A 330 -15.63 -6.90 1.06
C VAL A 330 -15.54 -8.25 1.76
N LEU A 331 -15.63 -8.23 3.09
CA LEU A 331 -15.61 -9.42 3.94
C LEU A 331 -16.94 -9.53 4.67
N ASP A 332 -17.69 -10.56 4.36
CA ASP A 332 -18.97 -10.87 4.98
C ASP A 332 -18.84 -12.11 5.87
N PHE A 333 -19.40 -12.08 7.10
CA PHE A 333 -19.50 -13.24 7.97
C PHE A 333 -20.96 -13.66 8.22
N ASP A 334 -21.22 -14.97 8.25
CA ASP A 334 -22.46 -15.57 8.74
C ASP A 334 -22.27 -15.95 10.21
N VAL A 335 -22.79 -15.13 11.12
CA VAL A 335 -22.67 -15.33 12.58
C VAL A 335 -23.99 -15.85 13.13
N ARG A 336 -23.96 -17.00 13.79
CA ARG A 336 -25.13 -17.62 14.45
C ARG A 336 -24.70 -18.22 15.78
N ASP A 337 -25.54 -18.04 16.81
CA ASP A 337 -25.30 -18.52 18.18
C ASP A 337 -23.93 -18.06 18.72
N GLY A 338 -23.55 -16.80 18.44
CA GLY A 338 -22.29 -16.21 18.89
C GLY A 338 -21.02 -16.74 18.20
N ARG A 339 -21.16 -17.41 17.04
CA ARG A 339 -20.03 -18.02 16.30
C ARG A 339 -20.14 -17.76 14.82
N ILE A 340 -19.01 -17.52 14.18
CA ILE A 340 -18.90 -17.51 12.72
C ILE A 340 -19.13 -18.93 12.21
N ARG A 341 -20.09 -19.12 11.32
CA ARG A 341 -20.42 -20.38 10.66
C ARG A 341 -19.78 -20.50 9.29
N ASP A 342 -19.69 -19.34 8.61
CA ASP A 342 -19.10 -19.26 7.28
C ASP A 342 -18.74 -17.81 6.95
N TRP A 343 -17.99 -17.58 5.87
CA TRP A 343 -17.54 -16.27 5.44
C TRP A 343 -17.45 -16.18 3.92
N SER A 344 -17.42 -14.95 3.42
CA SER A 344 -17.20 -14.65 2.01
C SER A 344 -16.30 -13.42 1.88
N TYR A 345 -15.28 -13.49 1.05
CA TYR A 345 -14.40 -12.36 0.73
C TYR A 345 -14.36 -12.10 -0.77
N ARG A 346 -14.34 -10.83 -1.15
CA ARG A 346 -14.13 -10.35 -2.51
C ARG A 346 -13.27 -9.10 -2.49
N LEU A 347 -12.27 -9.05 -3.35
CA LEU A 347 -11.50 -7.85 -3.65
C LEU A 347 -12.04 -7.26 -4.96
N LEU A 348 -12.68 -6.10 -4.87
CA LEU A 348 -13.33 -5.44 -6.00
C LEU A 348 -12.42 -4.33 -6.56
N PRO A 349 -11.92 -4.44 -7.79
CA PRO A 349 -11.21 -3.35 -8.42
C PRO A 349 -12.18 -2.20 -8.76
N VAL A 350 -11.79 -0.98 -8.44
CA VAL A 350 -12.60 0.23 -8.66
C VAL A 350 -12.21 0.84 -10.00
N PHE A 351 -12.95 0.52 -11.07
CA PHE A 351 -12.73 1.09 -12.40
C PHE A 351 -13.58 2.34 -12.58
N ALA A 352 -12.95 3.47 -12.87
CA ALA A 352 -13.62 4.76 -13.05
C ALA A 352 -14.64 4.73 -14.20
N GLU A 353 -14.34 4.01 -15.28
CA GLU A 353 -15.22 3.89 -16.45
C GLU A 353 -16.50 3.07 -16.17
N LEU A 354 -16.52 2.25 -15.11
CA LEU A 354 -17.68 1.41 -14.76
C LEU A 354 -18.53 1.97 -13.62
N LEU A 355 -17.99 2.92 -12.87
CA LEU A 355 -18.63 3.50 -11.70
C LEU A 355 -18.78 5.01 -11.93
N PRO A 356 -20.00 5.55 -12.07
CA PRO A 356 -20.17 6.99 -12.14
C PRO A 356 -19.66 7.65 -10.86
N PRO A 357 -19.02 8.82 -10.93
CA PRO A 357 -18.56 9.51 -9.74
C PRO A 357 -19.74 9.93 -8.86
N ASP A 358 -19.62 9.78 -7.56
CA ASP A 358 -20.58 10.30 -6.59
C ASP A 358 -20.59 11.84 -6.65
N PRO A 359 -21.74 12.49 -6.87
CA PRO A 359 -21.78 13.94 -7.07
C PRO A 359 -21.27 14.74 -5.87
N ALA A 360 -21.64 14.36 -4.64
CA ALA A 360 -21.24 15.08 -3.43
C ALA A 360 -19.72 14.98 -3.19
N MET A 361 -19.15 13.80 -3.40
CA MET A 361 -17.72 13.59 -3.31
C MET A 361 -16.96 14.32 -4.43
N ASN A 362 -17.48 14.27 -5.63
CA ASN A 362 -16.88 14.99 -6.77
C ASN A 362 -16.86 16.51 -6.54
N ASP A 363 -17.94 17.07 -5.98
CA ASP A 363 -18.01 18.49 -5.62
C ASP A 363 -17.03 18.85 -4.50
N LEU A 364 -16.86 17.98 -3.51
CA LEU A 364 -15.85 18.16 -2.46
C LEU A 364 -14.44 18.18 -3.05
N ILE A 365 -14.10 17.18 -3.87
CA ILE A 365 -12.79 17.08 -4.54
C ILE A 365 -12.52 18.33 -5.39
N ALA A 366 -13.52 18.81 -6.14
CA ALA A 366 -13.39 20.02 -6.93
C ALA A 366 -13.07 21.26 -6.07
N ARG A 367 -13.76 21.42 -4.91
CA ARG A 367 -13.48 22.53 -3.97
C ARG A 367 -12.09 22.44 -3.35
N ILE A 368 -11.65 21.25 -2.92
CA ILE A 368 -10.31 21.01 -2.36
C ILE A 368 -9.23 21.41 -3.36
N ARG A 369 -9.41 21.03 -4.62
CA ARG A 369 -8.39 21.20 -5.67
C ARG A 369 -8.39 22.59 -6.31
N ALA A 370 -9.50 23.33 -6.25
CA ALA A 370 -9.64 24.63 -6.90
C ALA A 370 -8.52 25.63 -6.59
N PRO A 371 -8.05 25.80 -5.34
CA PRO A 371 -6.96 26.73 -5.02
C PRO A 371 -5.61 26.36 -5.67
N PHE A 372 -5.44 25.10 -6.05
CA PHE A 372 -4.18 24.53 -6.54
C PHE A 372 -4.21 24.17 -8.03
N ALA A 373 -5.35 24.34 -8.69
CA ALA A 373 -5.64 23.79 -10.02
C ALA A 373 -4.60 24.21 -11.08
N GLU A 374 -4.21 25.48 -11.11
CA GLU A 374 -3.23 26.02 -12.06
C GLU A 374 -1.85 25.36 -11.84
N ARG A 375 -1.41 25.29 -10.58
CA ARG A 375 -0.11 24.70 -10.23
C ARG A 375 -0.09 23.20 -10.52
N LEU A 376 -1.17 22.47 -10.21
CA LEU A 376 -1.28 21.02 -10.45
C LEU A 376 -1.25 20.69 -11.95
N ALA A 377 -1.91 21.51 -12.78
CA ALA A 377 -2.02 21.31 -14.22
C ALA A 377 -0.77 21.73 -15.01
N GLU A 378 0.24 22.33 -14.37
CA GLU A 378 1.46 22.79 -15.04
C GLU A 378 2.17 21.64 -15.73
N PRO A 379 2.34 21.66 -17.09
CA PRO A 379 3.09 20.65 -17.79
C PRO A 379 4.60 20.86 -17.61
N LEU A 380 5.32 19.82 -17.21
CA LEU A 380 6.77 19.85 -17.00
C LEU A 380 7.53 19.27 -18.19
N ALA A 381 7.05 18.13 -18.74
CA ALA A 381 7.64 17.45 -19.88
C ALA A 381 6.61 16.53 -20.56
N MET A 382 6.98 15.93 -21.67
CA MET A 382 6.27 14.79 -22.28
C MET A 382 7.05 13.51 -22.02
N THR A 383 6.39 12.36 -21.84
CA THR A 383 7.06 11.08 -21.78
C THR A 383 6.73 10.21 -22.99
N ASP A 384 7.76 9.58 -23.59
CA ASP A 384 7.59 8.54 -24.63
C ASP A 384 7.61 7.13 -24.01
N ASP A 385 7.98 7.04 -22.74
CA ASP A 385 8.11 5.78 -22.00
C ASP A 385 6.96 5.60 -21.00
N LEU A 386 6.70 4.34 -20.63
CA LEU A 386 5.87 4.01 -19.49
C LEU A 386 6.60 4.38 -18.19
N LEU A 387 6.06 5.34 -17.44
CA LEU A 387 6.63 5.75 -16.16
C LEU A 387 5.86 5.11 -15.01
N TYR A 388 6.56 4.33 -14.19
CA TYR A 388 6.01 3.61 -13.05
C TYR A 388 7.06 3.51 -11.93
N ARG A 389 6.60 3.29 -10.70
CA ARG A 389 7.49 3.18 -9.55
C ARG A 389 7.64 1.75 -9.05
N ARG A 390 6.55 1.03 -8.86
CA ARG A 390 6.48 -0.15 -8.03
C ARG A 390 7.31 -1.37 -8.52
N GLY A 391 8.02 -2.02 -7.55
CA GLY A 391 8.83 -3.22 -7.68
C GLY A 391 10.00 -3.19 -6.70
N ASN A 392 10.46 -4.33 -6.21
CA ASN A 392 11.46 -4.43 -5.13
C ASN A 392 12.74 -3.62 -5.36
N PHE A 393 13.14 -3.36 -6.61
CA PHE A 393 14.45 -2.74 -6.89
C PHE A 393 14.36 -1.34 -7.47
N ASN A 394 13.74 -1.14 -8.64
CA ASN A 394 13.68 0.17 -9.27
C ASN A 394 12.51 0.26 -10.27
N GLY A 395 11.96 1.45 -10.44
CA GLY A 395 11.00 1.80 -11.47
C GLY A 395 11.51 2.91 -12.38
N SER A 396 10.83 3.14 -13.51
CA SER A 396 11.24 4.19 -14.44
C SER A 396 11.13 5.60 -13.87
N VAL A 397 10.12 5.87 -13.00
CA VAL A 397 10.02 7.17 -12.28
C VAL A 397 11.17 7.37 -11.30
N ASP A 398 11.51 6.33 -10.53
CA ASP A 398 12.62 6.43 -9.57
C ASP A 398 13.96 6.63 -10.30
N GLN A 399 14.11 6.02 -11.48
CA GLN A 399 15.27 6.24 -12.32
C GLN A 399 15.38 7.70 -12.77
N LEU A 400 14.25 8.31 -13.19
CA LEU A 400 14.21 9.73 -13.54
C LEU A 400 14.59 10.64 -12.35
N ILE A 401 14.10 10.33 -11.16
CA ILE A 401 14.45 11.07 -9.95
C ILE A 401 15.97 10.97 -9.70
N CYS A 402 16.54 9.79 -9.84
CA CYS A 402 17.99 9.60 -9.69
C CYS A 402 18.78 10.36 -10.77
N GLU A 403 18.36 10.35 -12.02
CA GLU A 403 19.01 11.09 -13.12
C GLU A 403 18.94 12.60 -12.89
N ALA A 404 17.76 13.11 -12.50
CA ALA A 404 17.61 14.54 -12.13
C ALA A 404 18.55 14.95 -10.97
N LEU A 405 18.64 14.12 -9.93
CA LEU A 405 19.55 14.38 -8.80
C LEU A 405 21.02 14.38 -9.23
N MET A 406 21.43 13.43 -10.08
CA MET A 406 22.80 13.33 -10.57
C MET A 406 23.18 14.54 -11.44
N ASP A 407 22.30 14.95 -12.35
CA ASP A 407 22.54 16.06 -13.27
C ASP A 407 22.53 17.41 -12.54
N GLU A 408 21.49 17.67 -11.73
CA GLU A 408 21.32 18.96 -11.06
C GLU A 408 22.33 19.23 -9.95
N LEU A 409 22.86 18.16 -9.29
CA LEU A 409 23.85 18.29 -8.23
C LEU A 409 25.27 17.93 -8.65
N ASP A 410 25.50 17.64 -9.93
CA ASP A 410 26.81 17.18 -10.41
C ASP A 410 27.38 16.06 -9.54
N ALA A 411 26.60 14.98 -9.31
CA ALA A 411 26.96 13.85 -8.46
C ALA A 411 27.00 12.56 -9.29
N PRO A 412 28.07 11.73 -9.17
CA PRO A 412 28.16 10.47 -9.94
C PRO A 412 27.23 9.38 -9.40
N ILE A 413 26.67 9.58 -8.20
CA ILE A 413 25.80 8.63 -7.53
C ILE A 413 24.58 9.37 -7.00
N ALA A 414 23.39 8.78 -7.20
CA ALA A 414 22.16 9.20 -6.52
C ALA A 414 21.56 8.04 -5.73
N LEU A 415 21.00 8.35 -4.56
CA LEU A 415 20.19 7.42 -3.77
C LEU A 415 18.81 8.05 -3.55
N SER A 416 17.75 7.30 -3.89
CA SER A 416 16.36 7.70 -3.66
C SER A 416 15.66 6.62 -2.82
N PRO A 417 14.78 7.00 -1.88
CA PRO A 417 14.08 6.02 -1.04
C PRO A 417 13.26 5.02 -1.86
N GLY A 418 13.16 3.81 -1.37
CA GLY A 418 12.32 2.76 -1.95
C GLY A 418 10.84 2.89 -1.57
N PHE A 419 10.25 4.07 -1.78
CA PHE A 419 8.83 4.28 -1.52
C PHE A 419 7.95 3.46 -2.47
N ARG A 420 6.76 3.03 -2.00
CA ARG A 420 5.85 2.17 -2.77
C ARG A 420 4.68 2.91 -3.39
N TRP A 421 4.33 4.10 -2.89
CA TRP A 421 3.26 4.90 -3.48
C TRP A 421 3.70 5.55 -4.80
N GLY A 422 2.78 6.14 -5.49
CA GLY A 422 2.98 6.81 -6.77
C GLY A 422 1.95 6.36 -7.79
N THR A 423 1.97 7.00 -8.94
CA THR A 423 1.07 6.71 -10.05
C THR A 423 1.85 6.27 -11.28
N THR A 424 1.15 5.81 -12.31
CA THR A 424 1.75 5.40 -13.57
C THR A 424 1.34 6.38 -14.67
N LEU A 425 2.28 6.78 -15.53
CA LEU A 425 2.01 7.56 -16.73
C LEU A 425 2.23 6.71 -17.97
N LEU A 426 1.26 6.77 -18.88
CA LEU A 426 1.34 6.05 -20.16
C LEU A 426 2.25 6.77 -21.15
N PRO A 427 2.85 6.06 -22.12
CA PRO A 427 3.60 6.68 -23.20
C PRO A 427 2.77 7.73 -23.95
N GLY A 428 3.38 8.87 -24.29
CA GLY A 428 2.72 9.99 -24.94
C GLY A 428 2.00 10.96 -23.98
N ALA A 429 1.99 10.69 -22.67
CA ALA A 429 1.37 11.58 -21.70
C ALA A 429 2.25 12.81 -21.39
N ALA A 430 1.60 13.91 -21.03
CA ALA A 430 2.27 15.01 -20.36
C ALA A 430 2.57 14.61 -18.90
N VAL A 431 3.78 14.89 -18.44
CA VAL A 431 4.16 14.84 -17.04
C VAL A 431 3.81 16.19 -16.43
N THR A 432 2.81 16.24 -15.58
CA THR A 432 2.38 17.48 -14.91
C THR A 432 3.03 17.62 -13.53
N MET A 433 2.89 18.81 -12.92
CA MET A 433 3.28 19.02 -11.52
C MET A 433 2.51 18.07 -10.59
N GLU A 434 1.24 17.79 -10.87
CA GLU A 434 0.45 16.82 -10.10
C GLU A 434 1.07 15.40 -10.16
N ASP A 435 1.44 14.96 -11.37
CA ASP A 435 2.05 13.65 -11.56
C ASP A 435 3.40 13.53 -10.84
N LEU A 436 4.21 14.59 -10.86
CA LEU A 436 5.45 14.64 -10.09
C LEU A 436 5.18 14.60 -8.59
N MET A 437 4.27 15.45 -8.10
CA MET A 437 3.92 15.50 -6.68
C MET A 437 3.34 14.16 -6.18
N ALA A 438 2.58 13.43 -7.00
CA ALA A 438 2.11 12.09 -6.66
C ALA A 438 3.25 11.07 -6.43
N GLN A 439 4.47 11.41 -6.86
CA GLN A 439 5.66 10.57 -6.65
C GLN A 439 6.50 10.99 -5.44
N VAL A 440 6.48 12.29 -5.10
CA VAL A 440 7.50 12.86 -4.19
C VAL A 440 6.94 13.72 -3.05
N ALA A 441 5.60 13.85 -2.94
CA ALA A 441 4.99 14.68 -1.90
C ALA A 441 5.12 14.05 -0.52
N ILE A 442 6.10 14.51 0.26
CA ILE A 442 6.33 14.11 1.67
C ILE A 442 6.67 15.34 2.53
N THR A 443 6.60 15.17 3.84
CA THR A 443 6.84 16.25 4.82
C THR A 443 8.32 16.56 5.07
N TYR A 444 9.25 15.74 4.58
CA TYR A 444 10.71 15.92 4.69
C TYR A 444 11.41 15.77 3.33
N PRO A 445 11.12 16.67 2.36
CA PRO A 445 11.50 16.52 0.95
C PRO A 445 12.90 16.99 0.61
N ALA A 446 13.70 17.43 1.59
CA ALA A 446 14.98 18.09 1.35
C ALA A 446 15.94 17.21 0.54
N VAL A 447 16.50 17.80 -0.52
CA VAL A 447 17.59 17.23 -1.30
C VAL A 447 18.90 17.38 -0.56
N THR A 448 19.75 16.38 -0.62
CA THR A 448 21.04 16.34 0.05
C THR A 448 22.16 16.06 -0.94
N LEU A 449 23.34 16.58 -0.63
CA LEU A 449 24.58 16.26 -1.29
C LEU A 449 25.61 15.92 -0.23
N THR A 450 26.02 14.66 -0.17
CA THR A 450 26.89 14.16 0.91
C THR A 450 28.08 13.41 0.35
N GLU A 451 29.11 13.23 1.17
CA GLU A 451 30.25 12.38 0.88
C GLU A 451 30.10 11.06 1.64
N MET A 452 30.18 9.93 0.91
CA MET A 452 30.05 8.59 1.49
C MET A 452 31.25 7.72 1.07
N SER A 453 31.80 6.95 2.02
CA SER A 453 32.79 5.92 1.65
C SER A 453 32.15 4.76 0.91
N GLY A 454 32.92 4.04 0.09
CA GLY A 454 32.41 2.85 -0.60
C GLY A 454 31.92 1.77 0.37
N GLU A 455 32.58 1.62 1.52
CA GLU A 455 32.10 0.74 2.59
C GLU A 455 30.73 1.17 3.12
N PHE A 456 30.52 2.47 3.31
CA PHE A 456 29.23 2.98 3.81
C PHE A 456 28.11 2.78 2.76
N LEU A 457 28.40 3.03 1.48
CA LEU A 457 27.46 2.76 0.39
C LEU A 457 27.01 1.29 0.37
N LYS A 458 27.94 0.35 0.49
CA LYS A 458 27.61 -1.07 0.59
C LYS A 458 26.74 -1.36 1.82
N ARG A 459 27.10 -0.77 2.99
CA ARG A 459 26.34 -0.97 4.24
C ARG A 459 24.90 -0.45 4.13
N VAL A 460 24.67 0.69 3.48
CA VAL A 460 23.30 1.19 3.23
C VAL A 460 22.49 0.19 2.40
N LEU A 461 23.07 -0.35 1.32
CA LEU A 461 22.38 -1.34 0.49
C LEU A 461 22.11 -2.64 1.25
N GLU A 462 23.05 -3.11 2.09
CA GLU A 462 22.87 -4.33 2.91
C GLU A 462 21.79 -4.15 3.97
N ASP A 463 21.74 -3.00 4.63
CA ASP A 463 20.76 -2.68 5.67
C ASP A 463 19.35 -2.65 5.11
N VAL A 464 19.16 -1.97 3.97
CA VAL A 464 17.85 -1.96 3.29
C VAL A 464 17.47 -3.33 2.74
N ALA A 465 18.44 -4.11 2.25
CA ALA A 465 18.18 -5.49 1.82
C ALA A 465 17.74 -6.39 3.00
N ASP A 466 18.21 -6.13 4.21
CA ASP A 466 17.77 -6.85 5.40
C ASP A 466 16.31 -6.53 5.76
N ASN A 467 15.89 -5.28 5.59
CA ASN A 467 14.50 -4.88 5.79
C ASN A 467 13.51 -5.63 4.88
N LEU A 468 13.93 -6.01 3.65
CA LEU A 468 13.08 -6.74 2.72
C LEU A 468 13.18 -8.26 2.86
N PHE A 469 14.39 -8.75 3.11
CA PHE A 469 14.72 -10.17 2.95
C PHE A 469 15.15 -10.85 4.26
N HIS A 470 14.85 -10.24 5.41
CA HIS A 470 15.06 -10.88 6.71
C HIS A 470 14.24 -12.17 6.81
N PRO A 471 14.82 -13.29 7.31
CA PRO A 471 14.11 -14.58 7.38
C PRO A 471 12.90 -14.57 8.34
N ASP A 472 12.90 -13.69 9.32
CA ASP A 472 11.79 -13.47 10.24
C ASP A 472 11.00 -12.23 9.82
N PRO A 473 9.71 -12.36 9.42
CA PRO A 473 8.87 -11.24 9.01
C PRO A 473 8.74 -10.10 10.04
N TYR A 474 8.92 -10.41 11.33
CA TYR A 474 8.88 -9.36 12.38
C TYR A 474 10.07 -8.41 12.33
N TYR A 475 11.08 -8.66 11.52
CA TYR A 475 12.20 -7.75 11.25
C TYR A 475 12.16 -7.16 9.85
N GLN A 476 11.16 -7.49 9.04
CA GLN A 476 10.94 -6.88 7.74
C GLN A 476 10.22 -5.54 7.94
N GLN A 477 10.97 -4.45 7.91
CA GLN A 477 10.41 -3.11 8.13
C GLN A 477 9.63 -2.58 6.91
N GLY A 478 9.59 -3.32 5.81
CA GLY A 478 8.88 -2.93 4.58
C GLY A 478 9.67 -1.89 3.75
N GLY A 479 8.96 -1.25 2.82
CA GLY A 479 9.57 -0.48 1.75
C GLY A 479 10.13 -1.37 0.66
N ASP A 480 10.75 -0.78 -0.35
CA ASP A 480 11.51 -1.47 -1.39
C ASP A 480 13.01 -1.12 -1.22
N MET A 481 13.89 -1.73 -2.03
CA MET A 481 15.31 -1.35 -2.05
C MET A 481 15.46 0.14 -2.33
N VAL A 482 16.47 0.75 -1.70
CA VAL A 482 16.90 2.10 -2.09
C VAL A 482 17.22 2.11 -3.58
N ARG A 483 16.67 3.09 -4.29
CA ARG A 483 16.90 3.28 -5.72
C ARG A 483 18.26 3.92 -5.93
N SER A 484 19.02 3.41 -6.87
CA SER A 484 20.38 3.90 -7.11
C SER A 484 20.58 4.38 -8.54
N GLY A 485 21.01 5.63 -8.70
CA GLY A 485 21.60 6.16 -9.93
C GLY A 485 23.11 6.00 -9.91
N GLY A 486 23.71 5.68 -11.08
CA GLY A 486 25.16 5.52 -11.25
C GLY A 486 25.73 4.19 -10.75
N LEU A 487 25.26 3.67 -9.61
CA LEU A 487 25.73 2.40 -9.05
C LEU A 487 25.09 1.19 -9.74
N ARG A 488 25.89 0.12 -9.93
CA ARG A 488 25.41 -1.22 -10.28
C ARG A 488 25.89 -2.23 -9.25
N TYR A 489 25.08 -3.26 -9.00
CA TYR A 489 25.41 -4.30 -8.01
C TYR A 489 24.65 -5.60 -8.30
N SER A 490 25.14 -6.69 -7.73
CA SER A 490 24.44 -7.98 -7.64
C SER A 490 23.86 -8.15 -6.23
N ILE A 491 22.66 -8.76 -6.14
CA ILE A 491 22.00 -9.02 -4.88
C ILE A 491 21.59 -10.49 -4.74
N ALA A 492 21.93 -11.10 -3.61
CA ALA A 492 21.54 -12.46 -3.23
C ALA A 492 20.58 -12.42 -2.03
N PRO A 493 19.23 -12.30 -2.22
CA PRO A 493 18.26 -12.11 -1.14
C PRO A 493 18.32 -13.17 -0.03
N LEU A 494 18.68 -14.41 -0.36
CA LEU A 494 18.78 -15.52 0.59
C LEU A 494 20.11 -15.57 1.35
N ALA A 495 21.07 -14.72 1.04
CA ALA A 495 22.34 -14.67 1.76
C ALA A 495 22.15 -14.04 3.16
N GLN A 496 23.12 -14.25 4.02
CA GLN A 496 23.13 -13.63 5.35
C GLN A 496 23.33 -12.12 5.25
N THR A 497 22.81 -11.38 6.21
CA THR A 497 23.03 -9.94 6.37
C THR A 497 24.52 -9.58 6.26
N GLY A 498 24.83 -8.55 5.48
CA GLY A 498 26.22 -8.14 5.18
C GLY A 498 26.88 -8.89 4.02
N SER A 499 26.23 -9.89 3.46
CA SER A 499 26.70 -10.70 2.32
C SER A 499 25.71 -10.79 1.17
N ARG A 500 24.64 -9.96 1.20
CA ARG A 500 23.64 -9.92 0.12
C ARG A 500 24.09 -9.10 -1.08
N ILE A 501 24.89 -8.06 -0.85
CA ILE A 501 25.35 -7.14 -1.91
C ILE A 501 26.77 -7.48 -2.34
N SER A 502 26.95 -7.70 -3.64
CA SER A 502 28.25 -7.96 -4.26
C SER A 502 28.38 -7.21 -5.58
N GLU A 503 29.58 -7.23 -6.14
CA GLU A 503 29.91 -6.63 -7.45
C GLU A 503 29.46 -5.16 -7.58
N LEU A 504 29.59 -4.41 -6.49
CA LEU A 504 29.23 -2.98 -6.47
C LEU A 504 30.20 -2.18 -7.33
N THR A 505 29.68 -1.52 -8.36
CA THR A 505 30.48 -0.78 -9.36
C THR A 505 29.89 0.60 -9.63
N LEU A 506 30.76 1.53 -10.03
CA LEU A 506 30.44 2.83 -10.60
C LEU A 506 31.18 2.96 -11.93
N ASP A 507 30.49 3.27 -13.03
CA ASP A 507 31.04 3.33 -14.39
C ASP A 507 31.83 2.06 -14.78
N GLY A 508 31.35 0.89 -14.35
CA GLY A 508 31.98 -0.41 -14.59
C GLY A 508 33.26 -0.67 -13.79
N LYS A 509 33.63 0.21 -12.87
CA LYS A 509 34.79 0.03 -11.98
C LYS A 509 34.30 -0.36 -10.57
N PRO A 510 34.94 -1.33 -9.92
CA PRO A 510 34.62 -1.69 -8.55
C PRO A 510 34.69 -0.48 -7.61
N ILE A 511 33.73 -0.36 -6.72
CA ILE A 511 33.76 0.64 -5.63
C ILE A 511 34.90 0.29 -4.67
N ASP A 512 35.77 1.29 -4.41
CA ASP A 512 36.79 1.19 -3.37
C ASP A 512 36.20 1.52 -2.01
N ALA A 513 36.25 0.59 -1.07
CA ALA A 513 35.69 0.73 0.26
C ALA A 513 36.17 1.98 1.02
N ASN A 514 37.43 2.36 0.80
CA ASN A 514 38.08 3.46 1.50
C ASN A 514 37.96 4.81 0.77
N LYS A 515 37.58 4.81 -0.49
CA LYS A 515 37.39 6.01 -1.29
C LYS A 515 36.07 6.68 -0.95
N THR A 516 36.07 8.01 -0.88
CA THR A 516 34.89 8.83 -0.72
C THR A 516 34.29 9.19 -2.07
N TYR A 517 32.96 9.11 -2.16
CA TYR A 517 32.15 9.41 -3.34
C TYR A 517 31.13 10.48 -3.01
N LYS A 518 30.90 11.40 -3.94
CA LYS A 518 29.85 12.41 -3.89
C LYS A 518 28.51 11.73 -4.21
N VAL A 519 27.54 11.87 -3.32
CA VAL A 519 26.24 11.18 -3.39
C VAL A 519 25.11 12.19 -3.23
N ALA A 520 24.26 12.28 -4.24
CA ALA A 520 23.01 13.02 -4.17
C ALA A 520 21.92 12.14 -3.55
N GLY A 521 21.01 12.73 -2.78
CA GLY A 521 19.90 12.04 -2.15
C GLY A 521 18.77 12.98 -1.79
N TRP A 522 17.70 12.43 -1.23
CA TRP A 522 16.57 13.18 -0.69
C TRP A 522 15.83 12.36 0.38
N ALA A 523 14.88 13.00 1.08
CA ALA A 523 14.09 12.36 2.14
C ALA A 523 14.94 11.71 3.24
N SER A 524 15.95 12.45 3.70
CA SER A 524 16.78 11.99 4.81
C SER A 524 15.98 11.88 6.10
N VAL A 525 16.13 10.74 6.81
CA VAL A 525 15.57 10.59 8.17
C VAL A 525 16.28 11.48 9.21
N GLN A 526 17.43 12.02 8.86
CA GLN A 526 18.08 13.08 9.64
C GLN A 526 17.45 14.43 9.28
N GLN A 527 17.31 15.31 10.25
CA GLN A 527 16.84 16.66 10.00
C GLN A 527 17.90 17.43 9.20
N VAL A 528 17.58 17.72 7.94
CA VAL A 528 18.44 18.44 7.02
C VAL A 528 17.63 19.55 6.34
N GLU A 529 18.31 20.66 6.03
CA GLU A 529 17.76 21.72 5.20
C GLU A 529 18.24 21.54 3.76
N GLY A 530 17.36 21.81 2.79
CA GLY A 530 17.66 21.70 1.37
C GLY A 530 16.47 22.09 0.50
N GLU A 531 16.73 22.26 -0.79
CA GLU A 531 15.66 22.47 -1.77
C GLU A 531 14.75 21.23 -1.81
N PRO A 532 13.43 21.39 -1.92
CA PRO A 532 12.53 20.24 -2.05
C PRO A 532 12.78 19.46 -3.34
N ILE A 533 12.70 18.13 -3.28
CA ILE A 533 12.93 17.23 -4.42
C ILE A 533 12.04 17.57 -5.63
N TRP A 534 10.80 17.98 -5.42
CA TRP A 534 9.90 18.35 -6.53
C TRP A 534 10.38 19.58 -7.30
N ASP A 535 11.05 20.53 -6.68
CA ASP A 535 11.58 21.71 -7.38
C ASP A 535 12.79 21.33 -8.24
N VAL A 536 13.66 20.46 -7.73
CA VAL A 536 14.84 19.93 -8.45
C VAL A 536 14.39 19.12 -9.66
N VAL A 537 13.49 18.15 -9.46
CA VAL A 537 13.01 17.28 -10.55
C VAL A 537 12.17 18.07 -11.56
N ALA A 538 11.32 19.02 -11.12
CA ALA A 538 10.54 19.85 -12.04
C ALA A 538 11.43 20.72 -12.91
N ARG A 539 12.49 21.31 -12.36
CA ARG A 539 13.49 22.10 -13.11
C ARG A 539 14.18 21.25 -14.17
N TRP A 540 14.61 20.06 -13.80
CA TRP A 540 15.23 19.11 -14.71
C TRP A 540 14.25 18.66 -15.82
N LEU A 541 13.02 18.28 -15.49
CA LEU A 541 11.99 17.89 -16.47
C LEU A 541 11.69 19.00 -17.47
N ARG A 542 11.56 20.27 -17.03
CA ARG A 542 11.36 21.42 -17.93
C ARG A 542 12.55 21.59 -18.88
N ALA A 543 13.77 21.39 -18.39
CA ALA A 543 14.98 21.48 -19.24
C ALA A 543 15.02 20.36 -20.28
N GLN A 544 14.60 19.15 -19.93
CA GLN A 544 14.50 18.03 -20.86
C GLN A 544 13.38 18.23 -21.91
N GLY A 545 12.23 18.78 -21.50
CA GLY A 545 11.03 18.95 -22.33
C GLY A 545 10.38 17.65 -22.78
N ARG A 546 11.19 16.60 -22.99
CA ARG A 546 10.77 15.24 -23.36
C ARG A 546 11.66 14.19 -22.70
N VAL A 547 11.02 13.20 -22.14
CA VAL A 547 11.66 12.04 -21.49
C VAL A 547 11.51 10.83 -22.39
N GLN A 548 12.61 10.18 -22.71
CA GLN A 548 12.65 9.00 -23.58
C GLN A 548 13.84 8.09 -23.27
N GLY A 549 13.68 6.78 -23.49
CA GLY A 549 14.74 5.79 -23.33
C GLY A 549 15.09 5.52 -21.86
N VAL A 550 14.17 5.77 -20.94
CA VAL A 550 14.36 5.52 -19.51
C VAL A 550 14.53 4.02 -19.25
N ARG A 551 15.66 3.66 -18.70
CA ARG A 551 15.96 2.27 -18.33
C ARG A 551 16.20 2.19 -16.82
N ALA A 552 15.25 1.63 -16.09
CA ALA A 552 15.43 1.39 -14.67
C ALA A 552 16.70 0.57 -14.40
N ASN A 553 17.55 1.09 -13.55
CA ASN A 553 18.79 0.43 -13.12
C ASN A 553 18.44 -0.70 -12.15
N GLN A 554 18.34 -1.92 -12.66
CA GLN A 554 18.02 -3.11 -11.88
C GLN A 554 19.31 -3.82 -11.45
N PRO A 555 19.39 -4.35 -10.21
CA PRO A 555 20.49 -5.21 -9.80
C PRO A 555 20.42 -6.58 -10.49
N GLU A 556 21.55 -7.27 -10.58
CA GLU A 556 21.56 -8.68 -10.90
C GLU A 556 21.11 -9.51 -9.69
N VAL A 557 19.97 -10.21 -9.82
CA VAL A 557 19.42 -11.00 -8.73
C VAL A 557 19.91 -12.43 -8.78
N MET A 558 20.57 -12.87 -7.70
CA MET A 558 21.19 -14.19 -7.60
C MET A 558 20.45 -15.12 -6.63
N GLY A 559 20.53 -16.44 -6.89
CA GLY A 559 20.06 -17.46 -5.97
C GLY A 559 18.53 -17.67 -5.90
N LEU A 560 17.77 -17.07 -6.82
CA LEU A 560 16.29 -17.12 -6.83
C LEU A 560 15.71 -17.93 -7.99
N GLN A 561 16.38 -19.02 -8.43
CA GLN A 561 15.85 -19.87 -9.50
C GLN A 561 14.43 -20.36 -9.15
N ASN A 562 13.49 -20.23 -10.10
CA ASN A 562 12.07 -20.59 -9.91
C ASN A 562 11.35 -19.83 -8.76
N ASN A 563 11.73 -18.59 -8.49
CA ASN A 563 10.96 -17.72 -7.62
C ASN A 563 9.86 -17.05 -8.44
N LEU A 564 8.58 -17.28 -8.08
CA LEU A 564 7.42 -16.76 -8.80
C LEU A 564 7.14 -15.28 -8.52
N GLY A 565 7.90 -14.66 -7.63
CA GLY A 565 7.87 -13.22 -7.34
C GLY A 565 8.82 -12.39 -8.21
N ILE A 566 9.47 -13.00 -9.20
CA ILE A 566 10.33 -12.31 -10.19
C ILE A 566 10.12 -12.94 -11.58
N VAL A 567 9.98 -12.11 -12.60
CA VAL A 567 9.78 -12.53 -14.00
C VAL A 567 11.08 -12.34 -14.77
#